data_dc9a226fc67a2327d4313f95b7b6137b
#
_entry.id   dc9a226fc67a2327d4313f95b7b6137b
#
_cell.length_a   1.000
_cell.length_b   1.000
_cell.length_c   1.000
_cell.angle_alpha   90.00
_cell.angle_beta   90.00
_cell.angle_gamma   90.00
#
_symmetry.space_group_name_H-M   'P 1'
#
loop_
_entity.id
_entity.type
_entity.pdbx_description
1 polymer ?
#
loop_
_entity_poly.entity_id
_entity_poly.type
_entity_poly.pdbx_seq_one_letter_code
_entity_poly.pdbx_strand_id
1 'polypeptide(L)'
;MHSVHRNMHLLALGSNATGESSSNAGLLAQAYDAIKAGLSGTLRSSRLFSTPAFPKGSGPDFVNACAVVESDLSPEAMLALCHRIEAEMGRVRTQRWGQRVIDIDLLAVGDQILPDRATVAHWMELPLEDQMRLAPEHLLLPHPRLHQRGFVLVPLVDVAPDWVHPLTGQSVRAMLEALDPAEIAEIRPI
;
A
#
# COMPACT_ATOMS: atom_id res chain seq x y z
N MET A 1 -17.02 30.61 0.23
CA MET A 1 -16.18 29.61 -0.44
C MET A 1 -15.69 28.64 0.63
N HIS A 2 -16.25 27.44 0.71
CA HIS A 2 -15.73 26.40 1.60
C HIS A 2 -14.44 25.87 0.98
N SER A 3 -13.31 26.07 1.67
CA SER A 3 -12.06 25.41 1.31
C SER A 3 -12.28 23.91 1.49
N VAL A 4 -12.36 23.16 0.43
CA VAL A 4 -12.40 21.70 0.48
C VAL A 4 -11.02 21.27 0.97
N HIS A 5 -10.93 20.86 2.25
CA HIS A 5 -9.72 20.25 2.78
C HIS A 5 -9.51 18.91 2.07
N ARG A 6 -8.55 18.86 1.15
CA ARG A 6 -8.14 17.59 0.54
C ARG A 6 -7.13 16.89 1.42
N ASN A 7 -7.38 15.64 1.71
CA ASN A 7 -6.45 14.77 2.40
C ASN A 7 -5.51 14.11 1.39
N MET A 8 -4.23 14.00 1.75
CA MET A 8 -3.26 13.21 0.99
C MET A 8 -3.30 11.76 1.47
N HIS A 9 -3.74 10.85 0.61
CA HIS A 9 -3.75 9.42 0.88
C HIS A 9 -2.56 8.77 0.18
N LEU A 10 -1.83 7.92 0.90
CA LEU A 10 -0.77 7.07 0.35
C LEU A 10 -1.34 5.66 0.18
N LEU A 11 -1.26 5.12 -1.02
CA LEU A 11 -1.72 3.78 -1.36
C LEU A 11 -0.57 2.91 -1.87
N ALA A 12 -0.57 1.63 -1.50
CA ALA A 12 0.25 0.62 -2.15
C ALA A 12 -0.65 -0.34 -2.93
N LEU A 13 -0.24 -0.70 -4.14
CA LEU A 13 -0.94 -1.64 -5.00
C LEU A 13 -0.01 -2.78 -5.36
N GLY A 14 -0.52 -4.02 -5.32
CA GLY A 14 0.24 -5.21 -5.69
C GLY A 14 -0.62 -6.25 -6.40
N SER A 15 -0.03 -6.97 -7.34
CA SER A 15 -0.65 -8.09 -8.03
C SER A 15 0.37 -9.17 -8.35
N ASN A 16 0.01 -10.45 -8.15
CA ASN A 16 0.78 -11.61 -8.59
C ASN A 16 -0.12 -12.68 -9.23
N ALA A 17 -1.19 -12.24 -9.88
CA ALA A 17 -2.11 -13.15 -10.54
C ALA A 17 -1.40 -13.93 -11.66
N THR A 18 -1.76 -15.20 -11.79
CA THR A 18 -1.41 -16.05 -12.93
C THR A 18 -2.69 -16.29 -13.73
N GLY A 19 -2.76 -15.75 -14.93
CA GLY A 19 -3.90 -15.96 -15.83
C GLY A 19 -3.65 -15.33 -17.19
N GLU A 20 -4.29 -15.86 -18.22
CA GLU A 20 -4.10 -15.41 -19.61
C GLU A 20 -4.83 -14.09 -19.93
N SER A 21 -5.70 -13.60 -19.03
CA SER A 21 -6.62 -12.51 -19.36
C SER A 21 -6.05 -11.10 -19.17
N SER A 22 -5.05 -10.92 -18.31
CA SER A 22 -4.44 -9.60 -18.08
C SER A 22 -3.07 -9.75 -17.42
N SER A 23 -2.10 -8.94 -17.81
CA SER A 23 -0.82 -8.86 -17.11
C SER A 23 -1.01 -8.18 -15.74
N ASN A 24 -0.14 -8.47 -14.77
CA ASN A 24 -0.17 -7.81 -13.46
C ASN A 24 -0.06 -6.28 -13.59
N ALA A 25 0.73 -5.78 -14.53
CA ALA A 25 0.80 -4.35 -14.86
C ALA A 25 -0.56 -3.81 -15.35
N GLY A 26 -1.26 -4.58 -16.19
CA GLY A 26 -2.60 -4.23 -16.68
C GLY A 26 -3.64 -4.21 -15.56
N LEU A 27 -3.54 -5.11 -14.59
CA LEU A 27 -4.41 -5.12 -13.40
C LEU A 27 -4.18 -3.88 -12.53
N LEU A 28 -2.92 -3.46 -12.33
CA LEU A 28 -2.62 -2.22 -11.61
C LEU A 28 -3.18 -0.99 -12.35
N ALA A 29 -3.06 -0.95 -13.68
CA ALA A 29 -3.62 0.14 -14.49
C ALA A 29 -5.15 0.23 -14.34
N GLN A 30 -5.86 -0.90 -14.40
CA GLN A 30 -7.31 -0.97 -14.17
C GLN A 30 -7.69 -0.49 -12.76
N ALA A 31 -6.92 -0.88 -11.73
CA ALA A 31 -7.12 -0.42 -10.37
C ALA A 31 -6.95 1.10 -10.24
N TYR A 32 -5.93 1.68 -10.89
CA TYR A 32 -5.74 3.14 -10.92
C TYR A 32 -6.92 3.87 -11.59
N ASP A 33 -7.43 3.34 -12.71
CA ASP A 33 -8.57 3.94 -13.39
C ASP A 33 -9.84 3.86 -12.54
N ALA A 34 -10.06 2.73 -11.84
CA ALA A 34 -11.17 2.56 -10.91
C ALA A 34 -11.08 3.51 -9.70
N ILE A 35 -9.87 3.69 -9.14
CA ILE A 35 -9.63 4.67 -8.07
C ILE A 35 -9.97 6.07 -8.58
N LYS A 36 -9.43 6.50 -9.73
CA LYS A 36 -9.71 7.81 -10.32
C LYS A 36 -11.19 8.06 -10.55
N ALA A 37 -11.92 7.06 -11.03
CA ALA A 37 -13.36 7.15 -11.26
C ALA A 37 -14.16 7.33 -9.96
N GLY A 38 -13.65 6.83 -8.83
CA GLY A 38 -14.28 6.95 -7.51
C GLY A 38 -13.92 8.22 -6.74
N LEU A 39 -13.15 9.14 -7.33
CA LEU A 39 -12.58 10.30 -6.64
C LEU A 39 -13.04 11.64 -7.23
N SER A 40 -13.19 12.63 -6.35
CA SER A 40 -13.18 14.06 -6.70
C SER A 40 -11.80 14.64 -6.38
N GLY A 41 -10.73 14.21 -7.14
CA GLY A 41 -9.39 14.62 -6.78
C GLY A 41 -8.33 14.24 -7.79
N THR A 42 -7.07 14.18 -7.36
CA THR A 42 -5.93 13.84 -8.22
C THR A 42 -5.28 12.54 -7.76
N LEU A 43 -4.69 11.81 -8.71
CA LEU A 43 -3.89 10.62 -8.44
C LEU A 43 -2.57 10.71 -9.22
N ARG A 44 -1.45 10.51 -8.51
CA ARG A 44 -0.12 10.34 -9.09
C ARG A 44 0.40 8.95 -8.70
N SER A 45 0.80 8.15 -9.70
CA SER A 45 1.37 6.81 -9.48
C SER A 45 2.88 6.81 -9.62
N SER A 46 3.53 5.89 -8.91
CA SER A 46 4.93 5.55 -9.11
C SER A 46 5.13 4.79 -10.42
N ARG A 47 6.38 4.49 -10.76
CA ARG A 47 6.73 3.41 -11.68
C ARG A 47 6.25 2.07 -11.13
N LEU A 48 6.21 1.06 -11.99
CA LEU A 48 5.95 -0.33 -11.61
C LEU A 48 7.26 -1.03 -11.25
N PHE A 49 7.21 -1.92 -10.26
CA PHE A 49 8.36 -2.68 -9.81
C PHE A 49 8.02 -4.17 -9.69
N SER A 50 8.92 -5.02 -10.18
CA SER A 50 8.85 -6.46 -9.93
C SER A 50 9.53 -6.77 -8.60
N THR A 51 8.89 -7.59 -7.76
CA THR A 51 9.43 -8.04 -6.48
C THR A 51 9.20 -9.53 -6.31
N PRO A 52 10.18 -10.29 -5.75
CA PRO A 52 9.99 -11.70 -5.46
C PRO A 52 8.80 -11.94 -4.51
N ALA A 53 8.10 -13.08 -4.71
CA ALA A 53 7.11 -13.53 -3.74
C ALA A 53 7.78 -13.82 -2.38
N PHE A 54 7.05 -13.56 -1.29
CA PHE A 54 7.51 -13.87 0.06
C PHE A 54 6.64 -14.98 0.70
N PRO A 55 7.24 -16.06 1.21
CA PRO A 55 8.65 -16.43 1.13
C PRO A 55 9.12 -16.65 -0.31
N LYS A 56 10.41 -16.46 -0.58
CA LYS A 56 10.98 -16.64 -1.92
C LYS A 56 10.64 -18.00 -2.50
N GLY A 57 10.08 -18.02 -3.71
CA GLY A 57 9.64 -19.25 -4.38
C GLY A 57 8.24 -19.76 -3.96
N SER A 58 7.49 -19.02 -3.13
CA SER A 58 6.13 -19.41 -2.72
C SER A 58 5.07 -19.16 -3.80
N GLY A 59 5.43 -18.50 -4.90
CA GLY A 59 4.53 -18.18 -6.00
C GLY A 59 5.17 -17.27 -7.04
N PRO A 60 4.38 -16.75 -7.99
CA PRO A 60 4.85 -15.79 -8.96
C PRO A 60 5.29 -14.48 -8.30
N ASP A 61 6.24 -13.80 -8.94
CA ASP A 61 6.66 -12.47 -8.52
C ASP A 61 5.49 -11.47 -8.58
N PHE A 62 5.53 -10.50 -7.66
CA PHE A 62 4.57 -9.42 -7.63
C PHE A 62 4.99 -8.28 -8.58
N VAL A 63 3.98 -7.60 -9.11
CA VAL A 63 4.13 -6.24 -9.61
C VAL A 63 3.56 -5.31 -8.55
N ASN A 64 4.39 -4.41 -8.03
CA ASN A 64 4.03 -3.44 -7.00
C ASN A 64 4.20 -2.01 -7.50
N ALA A 65 3.36 -1.13 -6.96
CA ALA A 65 3.45 0.30 -7.18
C ALA A 65 2.79 1.06 -6.02
N CYS A 66 3.07 2.36 -5.92
CA CYS A 66 2.40 3.24 -4.98
C CYS A 66 1.69 4.39 -5.69
N ALA A 67 0.74 4.99 -5.00
CA ALA A 67 0.08 6.21 -5.45
C ALA A 67 -0.09 7.21 -4.31
N VAL A 68 -0.04 8.49 -4.69
CA VAL A 68 -0.55 9.61 -3.89
C VAL A 68 -1.89 10.03 -4.46
N VAL A 69 -2.90 10.04 -3.62
CA VAL A 69 -4.26 10.48 -3.95
C VAL A 69 -4.61 11.69 -3.09
N GLU A 70 -4.98 12.79 -3.73
CA GLU A 70 -5.53 13.96 -3.04
C GLU A 70 -7.04 13.97 -3.22
N SER A 71 -7.78 13.77 -2.14
CA SER A 71 -9.25 13.73 -2.16
C SER A 71 -9.84 14.22 -0.85
N ASP A 72 -11.15 14.46 -0.84
CA ASP A 72 -11.95 14.84 0.32
C ASP A 72 -12.49 13.63 1.10
N LEU A 73 -12.16 12.40 0.68
CA LEU A 73 -12.59 11.18 1.38
C LEU A 73 -11.98 11.09 2.78
N SER A 74 -12.76 10.57 3.73
CA SER A 74 -12.20 10.15 5.02
C SER A 74 -11.34 8.91 4.87
N PRO A 75 -10.47 8.58 5.84
CA PRO A 75 -9.69 7.34 5.82
C PRO A 75 -10.54 6.09 5.61
N GLU A 76 -11.68 6.00 6.30
CA GLU A 76 -12.61 4.87 6.21
C GLU A 76 -13.28 4.79 4.83
N ALA A 77 -13.64 5.95 4.26
CA ALA A 77 -14.24 6.02 2.93
C ALA A 77 -13.23 5.61 1.84
N MET A 78 -11.96 6.03 1.97
CA MET A 78 -10.88 5.59 1.09
C MET A 78 -10.64 4.08 1.20
N LEU A 79 -10.58 3.53 2.41
CA LEU A 79 -10.44 2.09 2.63
C LEU A 79 -11.60 1.31 2.02
N ALA A 80 -12.83 1.81 2.19
CA ALA A 80 -14.03 1.20 1.60
C ALA A 80 -13.98 1.23 0.06
N LEU A 81 -13.47 2.31 -0.55
CA LEU A 81 -13.25 2.41 -1.99
C LEU A 81 -12.23 1.35 -2.45
N CYS A 82 -11.09 1.21 -1.77
CA CYS A 82 -10.08 0.20 -2.08
C CYS A 82 -10.67 -1.22 -2.03
N HIS A 83 -11.37 -1.57 -0.96
CA HIS A 83 -12.00 -2.90 -0.81
C HIS A 83 -13.07 -3.18 -1.88
N ARG A 84 -13.86 -2.17 -2.28
CA ARG A 84 -14.83 -2.31 -3.37
C ARG A 84 -14.14 -2.61 -4.69
N ILE A 85 -13.09 -1.88 -5.03
CA ILE A 85 -12.31 -2.10 -6.26
C ILE A 85 -11.70 -3.50 -6.27
N GLU A 86 -11.10 -3.94 -5.17
CA GLU A 86 -10.57 -5.30 -5.04
C GLU A 86 -11.64 -6.36 -5.29
N ALA A 87 -12.84 -6.18 -4.72
CA ALA A 87 -13.96 -7.10 -4.90
C ALA A 87 -14.46 -7.12 -6.36
N GLU A 88 -14.61 -5.96 -7.00
CA GLU A 88 -15.02 -5.83 -8.40
C GLU A 88 -14.01 -6.45 -9.37
N MET A 89 -12.71 -6.39 -9.04
CA MET A 89 -11.64 -7.02 -9.81
C MET A 89 -11.47 -8.52 -9.52
N GLY A 90 -12.36 -9.12 -8.72
CA GLY A 90 -12.42 -10.58 -8.52
C GLY A 90 -11.53 -11.10 -7.38
N ARG A 91 -11.13 -10.25 -6.43
CA ARG A 91 -10.43 -10.71 -5.21
C ARG A 91 -11.35 -11.58 -4.37
N VAL A 92 -11.08 -12.90 -4.33
CA VAL A 92 -11.75 -13.84 -3.43
C VAL A 92 -10.85 -14.06 -2.21
N ARG A 93 -11.27 -13.64 -1.02
CA ARG A 93 -10.52 -13.78 0.25
C ARG A 93 -10.59 -15.21 0.83
N THR A 94 -10.32 -16.24 0.01
CA THR A 94 -10.39 -17.65 0.46
C THR A 94 -9.10 -18.20 1.03
N GLN A 95 -7.95 -17.61 0.72
CA GLN A 95 -6.63 -18.05 1.20
C GLN A 95 -5.77 -16.85 1.58
N ARG A 96 -5.20 -16.88 2.80
CA ARG A 96 -4.40 -15.79 3.37
C ARG A 96 -3.09 -15.52 2.60
N TRP A 97 -2.58 -16.51 1.83
CA TRP A 97 -1.33 -16.47 1.06
C TRP A 97 -1.53 -16.91 -0.40
N GLY A 98 -2.76 -16.90 -0.91
CA GLY A 98 -3.09 -17.26 -2.29
C GLY A 98 -2.71 -16.18 -3.30
N GLN A 99 -2.89 -16.51 -4.58
CA GLN A 99 -2.78 -15.53 -5.66
C GLN A 99 -3.73 -14.36 -5.42
N ARG A 100 -3.19 -13.14 -5.57
CA ARG A 100 -3.96 -11.90 -5.41
C ARG A 100 -4.08 -11.23 -6.76
N VAL A 101 -5.30 -11.18 -7.28
CA VAL A 101 -5.60 -10.44 -8.51
C VAL A 101 -5.16 -8.99 -8.33
N ILE A 102 -5.55 -8.38 -7.23
CA ILE A 102 -5.13 -7.04 -6.81
C ILE A 102 -5.20 -6.92 -5.30
N ASP A 103 -4.25 -6.22 -4.71
CA ASP A 103 -4.19 -5.86 -3.30
C ASP A 103 -3.98 -4.36 -3.21
N ILE A 104 -4.81 -3.63 -2.48
CA ILE A 104 -4.74 -2.17 -2.35
C ILE A 104 -4.72 -1.81 -0.88
N ASP A 105 -3.53 -1.51 -0.35
CA ASP A 105 -3.34 -1.12 1.04
C ASP A 105 -3.41 0.42 1.18
N LEU A 106 -4.22 0.93 2.11
CA LEU A 106 -4.17 2.31 2.57
C LEU A 106 -3.01 2.44 3.56
N LEU A 107 -1.95 3.15 3.15
CA LEU A 107 -0.72 3.29 3.93
C LEU A 107 -0.77 4.41 4.96
N ALA A 108 -1.28 5.57 4.56
CA ALA A 108 -1.37 6.77 5.40
C ALA A 108 -2.39 7.77 4.83
N VAL A 109 -2.89 8.65 5.68
CA VAL A 109 -3.72 9.82 5.30
C VAL A 109 -3.14 11.05 6.00
N GLY A 110 -2.42 11.89 5.24
CA GLY A 110 -1.67 13.01 5.80
C GLY A 110 -0.72 12.56 6.91
N ASP A 111 -0.86 13.17 8.07
CA ASP A 111 -0.15 12.85 9.31
C ASP A 111 -1.05 12.18 10.37
N GLN A 112 -2.23 11.69 9.96
CA GLN A 112 -3.21 11.11 10.87
C GLN A 112 -2.69 9.81 11.50
N ILE A 113 -3.01 9.63 12.78
CA ILE A 113 -2.73 8.41 13.54
C ILE A 113 -4.07 7.85 14.00
N LEU A 114 -4.42 6.63 13.58
CA LEU A 114 -5.68 5.97 13.92
C LEU A 114 -5.45 4.56 14.45
N PRO A 115 -6.20 4.11 15.47
CA PRO A 115 -7.15 4.92 16.27
C PRO A 115 -6.44 5.88 17.21
N ASP A 116 -5.23 5.57 17.66
CA ASP A 116 -4.37 6.36 18.55
C ASP A 116 -2.91 5.90 18.45
N ARG A 117 -1.99 6.75 18.95
CA ARG A 117 -0.54 6.52 18.90
C ARG A 117 -0.11 5.23 19.61
N ALA A 118 -0.68 4.92 20.78
CA ALA A 118 -0.28 3.76 21.57
C ALA A 118 -0.67 2.46 20.87
N THR A 119 -1.87 2.41 20.30
CA THR A 119 -2.36 1.26 19.52
C THR A 119 -1.51 1.03 18.28
N VAL A 120 -1.22 2.07 17.48
CA VAL A 120 -0.41 1.90 16.27
C VAL A 120 1.02 1.50 16.62
N ALA A 121 1.64 2.12 17.64
CA ALA A 121 2.98 1.75 18.12
C ALA A 121 3.03 0.28 18.56
N HIS A 122 2.03 -0.18 19.33
CA HIS A 122 1.93 -1.58 19.73
C HIS A 122 1.93 -2.52 18.50
N TRP A 123 1.14 -2.23 17.47
CA TRP A 123 1.10 -3.03 16.23
C TRP A 123 2.41 -2.97 15.43
N MET A 124 3.13 -1.86 15.49
CA MET A 124 4.45 -1.75 14.85
C MET A 124 5.50 -2.62 15.54
N GLU A 125 5.40 -2.79 16.86
CA GLU A 125 6.34 -3.55 17.69
C GLU A 125 6.02 -5.07 17.77
N LEU A 126 4.83 -5.50 17.30
CA LEU A 126 4.45 -6.91 17.29
C LEU A 126 5.45 -7.75 16.49
N PRO A 127 5.86 -8.93 17.01
CA PRO A 127 6.61 -9.89 16.22
C PRO A 127 5.90 -10.25 14.92
N LEU A 128 6.66 -10.51 13.86
CA LEU A 128 6.10 -10.83 12.54
C LEU A 128 5.06 -11.96 12.58
N GLU A 129 5.32 -12.99 13.37
CA GLU A 129 4.41 -14.15 13.55
C GLU A 129 3.05 -13.73 14.10
N ASP A 130 3.04 -12.81 15.07
CA ASP A 130 1.80 -12.29 15.66
C ASP A 130 1.06 -11.38 14.67
N GLN A 131 1.77 -10.51 13.96
CA GLN A 131 1.19 -9.68 12.90
C GLN A 131 0.58 -10.52 11.77
N MET A 132 1.15 -11.69 11.48
CA MET A 132 0.63 -12.61 10.48
C MET A 132 -0.63 -13.36 10.95
N ARG A 133 -0.80 -13.56 12.25
CA ARG A 133 -1.90 -14.31 12.86
C ARG A 133 -3.04 -13.42 13.32
N LEU A 134 -2.72 -12.26 13.89
CA LEU A 134 -3.69 -11.32 14.40
C LEU A 134 -4.21 -10.40 13.28
N ALA A 135 -5.41 -9.89 13.44
CA ALA A 135 -5.98 -8.86 12.60
C ALA A 135 -6.47 -7.70 13.50
N PRO A 136 -6.17 -6.45 13.16
CA PRO A 136 -6.68 -5.32 13.92
C PRO A 136 -8.21 -5.22 13.76
N GLU A 137 -8.90 -4.84 14.86
CA GLU A 137 -10.34 -4.62 14.85
C GLU A 137 -10.73 -3.28 14.18
N HIS A 138 -9.78 -2.36 14.09
CA HIS A 138 -9.96 -1.02 13.55
C HIS A 138 -8.92 -0.70 12.47
N LEU A 139 -9.21 0.30 11.65
CA LEU A 139 -8.23 0.86 10.73
C LEU A 139 -7.02 1.41 11.50
N LEU A 140 -5.82 0.95 11.15
CA LEU A 140 -4.57 1.46 11.69
C LEU A 140 -3.89 2.37 10.68
N LEU A 141 -3.61 3.61 11.07
CA LEU A 141 -2.84 4.56 10.26
C LEU A 141 -1.76 5.25 11.12
N PRO A 142 -0.55 5.37 10.57
CA PRO A 142 -0.05 4.76 9.34
C PRO A 142 -0.09 3.24 9.40
N HIS A 143 -0.08 2.59 8.23
CA HIS A 143 -0.04 1.13 8.16
C HIS A 143 1.18 0.61 8.97
N PRO A 144 1.00 -0.29 9.95
CA PRO A 144 2.04 -0.61 10.94
C PRO A 144 3.36 -1.13 10.36
N ARG A 145 3.30 -1.74 9.17
CA ARG A 145 4.48 -2.31 8.50
C ARG A 145 5.02 -1.48 7.35
N LEU A 146 4.52 -0.26 7.15
CA LEU A 146 4.96 0.60 6.06
C LEU A 146 6.47 0.81 6.07
N HIS A 147 7.03 1.11 7.26
CA HIS A 147 8.43 1.51 7.45
C HIS A 147 9.46 0.38 7.26
N GLN A 148 9.02 -0.87 7.12
CA GLN A 148 9.90 -2.05 7.05
C GLN A 148 9.68 -2.90 5.79
N ARG A 149 8.93 -2.40 4.78
CA ARG A 149 8.62 -3.14 3.56
C ARG A 149 9.29 -2.49 2.34
N GLY A 150 10.34 -3.12 1.83
CA GLY A 150 11.04 -2.62 0.65
C GLY A 150 10.12 -2.48 -0.56
N PHE A 151 9.25 -3.46 -0.83
CA PHE A 151 8.30 -3.43 -1.95
C PHE A 151 7.24 -2.30 -1.86
N VAL A 152 7.11 -1.66 -0.68
CA VAL A 152 6.31 -0.44 -0.48
C VAL A 152 7.20 0.80 -0.58
N LEU A 153 8.33 0.85 0.14
CA LEU A 153 9.16 2.05 0.24
C LEU A 153 9.83 2.42 -1.08
N VAL A 154 10.28 1.41 -1.87
CA VAL A 154 10.90 1.68 -3.18
C VAL A 154 9.94 2.40 -4.13
N PRO A 155 8.71 1.92 -4.43
CA PRO A 155 7.79 2.70 -5.24
C PRO A 155 7.29 3.97 -4.55
N LEU A 156 7.19 4.02 -3.22
CA LEU A 156 6.69 5.19 -2.51
C LEU A 156 7.65 6.40 -2.62
N VAL A 157 8.96 6.16 -2.70
CA VAL A 157 9.96 7.23 -2.95
C VAL A 157 9.70 7.96 -4.26
N ASP A 158 9.17 7.30 -5.29
CA ASP A 158 8.87 7.96 -6.58
C ASP A 158 7.81 9.05 -6.45
N VAL A 159 6.88 8.93 -5.51
CA VAL A 159 5.69 9.80 -5.42
C VAL A 159 5.57 10.60 -4.14
N ALA A 160 6.20 10.16 -3.05
CA ALA A 160 6.13 10.83 -1.74
C ALA A 160 7.45 10.72 -0.95
N PRO A 161 8.63 11.06 -1.54
CA PRO A 161 9.94 10.86 -0.89
C PRO A 161 10.08 11.59 0.44
N ASP A 162 9.45 12.75 0.57
CA ASP A 162 9.59 13.66 1.70
C ASP A 162 8.43 13.56 2.71
N TRP A 163 7.45 12.65 2.48
CA TRP A 163 6.43 12.40 3.49
C TRP A 163 7.07 11.83 4.76
N VAL A 164 6.71 12.41 5.90
CA VAL A 164 7.28 12.05 7.22
C VAL A 164 6.29 11.17 7.98
N HIS A 165 6.76 10.01 8.41
CA HIS A 165 5.98 9.08 9.21
C HIS A 165 5.73 9.66 10.62
N PRO A 166 4.44 9.88 11.04
CA PRO A 166 4.13 10.66 12.24
C PRO A 166 4.54 10.00 13.57
N LEU A 167 4.82 8.69 13.60
CA LEU A 167 5.32 8.02 14.79
C LEU A 167 6.85 8.00 14.85
N THR A 168 7.53 7.69 13.73
CA THR A 168 8.99 7.53 13.71
C THR A 168 9.74 8.84 13.44
N GLY A 169 9.07 9.83 12.85
CA GLY A 169 9.70 11.08 12.43
C GLY A 169 10.63 10.94 11.20
N GLN A 170 10.67 9.78 10.56
CA GLN A 170 11.50 9.51 9.39
C GLN A 170 10.75 9.80 8.09
N SER A 171 11.44 10.38 7.10
CA SER A 171 10.92 10.50 5.75
C SER A 171 10.89 9.14 5.04
N VAL A 172 10.11 9.01 3.97
CA VAL A 172 10.08 7.78 3.14
C VAL A 172 11.49 7.44 2.66
N ARG A 173 12.26 8.43 2.23
CA ARG A 173 13.66 8.26 1.82
C ARG A 173 14.51 7.71 2.96
N ALA A 174 14.44 8.28 4.16
CA ALA A 174 15.20 7.83 5.31
C ALA A 174 14.81 6.40 5.75
N MET A 175 13.53 6.07 5.69
CA MET A 175 13.08 4.70 5.97
C MET A 175 13.63 3.70 4.94
N LEU A 176 13.64 4.06 3.65
CA LEU A 176 14.22 3.22 2.61
C LEU A 176 15.73 3.00 2.78
N GLU A 177 16.47 4.06 3.11
CA GLU A 177 17.93 4.01 3.36
C GLU A 177 18.29 3.13 4.59
N ALA A 178 17.35 2.93 5.51
CA ALA A 178 17.54 2.08 6.68
C ALA A 178 17.30 0.57 6.41
N LEU A 179 16.74 0.20 5.25
CA LEU A 179 16.53 -1.21 4.89
C LEU A 179 17.82 -1.86 4.41
N ASP A 180 17.83 -3.21 4.44
CA ASP A 180 18.93 -4.00 3.91
C ASP A 180 19.09 -3.74 2.38
N PRO A 181 20.27 -3.30 1.92
CA PRO A 181 20.53 -3.10 0.50
C PRO A 181 20.30 -4.36 -0.35
N ALA A 182 20.48 -5.56 0.22
CA ALA A 182 20.24 -6.81 -0.48
C ALA A 182 18.76 -7.03 -0.79
N GLU A 183 17.86 -6.64 0.13
CA GLU A 183 16.40 -6.69 -0.10
C GLU A 183 16.01 -5.70 -1.20
N ILE A 184 16.53 -4.48 -1.14
CA ILE A 184 16.23 -3.43 -2.13
C ILE A 184 16.70 -3.83 -3.54
N ALA A 185 17.86 -4.50 -3.65
CA ALA A 185 18.42 -4.92 -4.93
C ALA A 185 17.56 -5.96 -5.68
N GLU A 186 16.67 -6.68 -4.99
CA GLU A 186 15.72 -7.60 -5.60
C GLU A 186 14.49 -6.89 -6.20
N ILE A 187 14.26 -5.62 -5.88
CA ILE A 187 13.12 -4.82 -6.34
C ILE A 187 13.53 -4.06 -7.60
N ARG A 188 12.98 -4.43 -8.74
CA ARG A 188 13.40 -3.93 -10.05
C ARG A 188 12.30 -3.17 -10.77
N PRO A 189 12.58 -1.99 -11.33
CA PRO A 189 11.62 -1.29 -12.20
C PRO A 189 11.36 -2.12 -13.46
N ILE A 190 10.10 -2.07 -13.95
CA ILE A 190 9.65 -2.75 -15.17
C ILE A 190 8.95 -1.77 -16.11
#